data_2497c2c8e42633cb3ad7e93e681de308
#
_entry.id   2497c2c8e42633cb3ad7e93e681de308
#
_cell.length_a   1.000
_cell.length_b   1.000
_cell.length_c   1.000
_cell.angle_alpha   90.00
_cell.angle_beta   90.00
_cell.angle_gamma   90.00
#
_symmetry.space_group_name_H-M   'P 1'
#
loop_
_entity.id
_entity.type
_entity.pdbx_description
1 polymer ?
#
loop_
_entity_poly.entity_id
_entity_poly.type
_entity_poly.pdbx_seq_one_letter_code
_entity_poly.pdbx_strand_id
1 'polypeptide(L)'
;MTAQTSNGNGPKAKPLPPVSVTFLGTSSGGGPILSRNCSSLAVDLGSEVWLFDAADGTLMRLHQSSIRIANISRIFITHMHADHVLGLVAIMMTIMSGVGVKPGENEELAKLGKTKKATFHVYGPSGIRNLIRTTLKATSINLAGVYAVHEILEQGESSSAKCEEGDLHSNEAVGTDFVANANGVWEDILEQGSGKGGKGWSVKAGPIHHRVPSLGYILEEPTPRLQLDTSTLIPLLQSNAEALASLDPPIKHPLSLLSHLTSLPPPPPFTLPSGDVIHPPAPSGIPPRKLVIFGDCSGGTENATFQKMCEEPSLLVHECTNGHIPYKVQRGDKGMKIRKQDLEPSLEEKRDKLFFPKQPSDGKKQNGHIDESEKDEEKRKAIREKALSRGHSTPQEVGNFAKAIKAKRVIINHFSAMFPAPHYANSQPFPSILSPISPHPYPTPFTTTAHGFKPYVEPHDLTKGELHTRLIMQSLADQITDIWNTDGNDQIQRMAIPSRDFMTLRIPSHELSESEQEEIKTYRNEVEHVMRSWKENGGVWIPKENGKIWLGVDNPPIAEPSHIRFDE
;
A
#
# COMPACT_ATOMS: atom_id res chain seq x y z
N MET A 1 -31.01 -41.33 -15.73
CA MET A 1 -30.52 -41.06 -14.37
C MET A 1 -30.61 -39.55 -14.15
N THR A 2 -31.62 -39.16 -13.42
CA THR A 2 -31.99 -37.77 -13.14
C THR A 2 -31.06 -37.23 -12.06
N ALA A 3 -30.32 -36.15 -12.37
CA ALA A 3 -29.51 -35.43 -11.42
C ALA A 3 -30.43 -34.74 -10.39
N GLN A 4 -30.40 -35.19 -9.16
CA GLN A 4 -31.03 -34.49 -8.04
C GLN A 4 -30.24 -33.20 -7.77
N THR A 5 -30.87 -32.07 -8.08
CA THR A 5 -30.44 -30.76 -7.58
C THR A 5 -30.70 -30.69 -6.07
N SER A 6 -29.68 -30.88 -5.27
CA SER A 6 -29.74 -30.63 -3.82
C SER A 6 -30.00 -29.15 -3.58
N ASN A 7 -31.19 -28.77 -3.13
CA ASN A 7 -31.49 -27.49 -2.54
C ASN A 7 -30.63 -27.32 -1.27
N GLY A 8 -29.46 -26.69 -1.43
CA GLY A 8 -28.52 -26.44 -0.35
C GLY A 8 -28.96 -25.26 0.52
N ASN A 9 -29.80 -25.53 1.53
CA ASN A 9 -30.04 -24.60 2.65
C ASN A 9 -28.95 -24.72 3.73
N GLY A 10 -27.69 -24.87 3.32
CA GLY A 10 -26.57 -24.81 4.25
C GLY A 10 -26.20 -23.33 4.56
N PRO A 11 -25.54 -23.07 5.72
CA PRO A 11 -25.11 -21.73 6.08
C PRO A 11 -24.19 -21.17 4.99
N LYS A 12 -24.60 -20.01 4.41
CA LYS A 12 -23.87 -19.37 3.31
C LYS A 12 -22.61 -18.69 3.84
N ALA A 13 -21.52 -18.73 3.08
CA ALA A 13 -20.34 -17.94 3.37
C ALA A 13 -20.71 -16.44 3.30
N LYS A 14 -20.28 -15.67 4.29
CA LYS A 14 -20.43 -14.22 4.26
C LYS A 14 -19.45 -13.65 3.23
N PRO A 15 -19.87 -12.74 2.34
CA PRO A 15 -18.93 -12.04 1.49
C PRO A 15 -17.82 -11.40 2.33
N LEU A 16 -16.57 -11.49 1.86
CA LEU A 16 -15.46 -10.82 2.54
C LEU A 16 -15.70 -9.31 2.57
N PRO A 17 -15.38 -8.62 3.69
CA PRO A 17 -15.43 -7.17 3.72
C PRO A 17 -14.47 -6.61 2.66
N PRO A 18 -14.80 -5.50 2.00
CA PRO A 18 -13.89 -4.87 1.08
C PRO A 18 -12.62 -4.42 1.84
N VAL A 19 -11.47 -4.77 1.31
CA VAL A 19 -10.17 -4.28 1.76
C VAL A 19 -9.49 -3.64 0.57
N SER A 20 -8.94 -2.46 0.75
CA SER A 20 -8.20 -1.76 -0.30
C SER A 20 -6.94 -1.11 0.21
N VAL A 21 -5.96 -0.97 -0.68
CA VAL A 21 -4.72 -0.24 -0.45
C VAL A 21 -4.72 0.98 -1.37
N THR A 22 -4.52 2.16 -0.81
CA THR A 22 -4.40 3.43 -1.55
C THR A 22 -3.03 4.03 -1.33
N PHE A 23 -2.29 4.31 -2.40
CA PHE A 23 -0.99 4.96 -2.35
C PHE A 23 -1.18 6.48 -2.31
N LEU A 24 -0.79 7.13 -1.22
CA LEU A 24 -0.88 8.58 -1.03
C LEU A 24 0.39 9.30 -1.49
N GLY A 25 1.50 8.57 -1.55
CA GLY A 25 2.77 9.02 -2.05
C GLY A 25 3.66 7.86 -2.42
N THR A 26 4.41 8.00 -3.51
CA THR A 26 5.18 6.92 -4.13
C THR A 26 6.60 7.33 -4.52
N SER A 27 7.06 8.53 -4.09
CA SER A 27 8.43 9.01 -4.31
C SER A 27 9.35 8.57 -3.19
N SER A 28 10.61 8.32 -3.54
CA SER A 28 11.72 8.17 -2.60
C SER A 28 12.21 9.52 -2.08
N GLY A 29 13.10 9.49 -1.08
CA GLY A 29 13.70 10.65 -0.41
C GLY A 29 14.19 11.77 -1.33
N GLY A 30 14.35 12.95 -0.77
CA GLY A 30 14.68 14.18 -1.48
C GLY A 30 13.51 15.16 -1.61
N GLY A 31 12.36 14.82 -1.02
CA GLY A 31 11.15 15.64 -1.01
C GLY A 31 10.16 15.29 -2.14
N PRO A 32 8.94 15.82 -2.06
CA PRO A 32 7.92 15.56 -3.07
C PRO A 32 8.30 16.22 -4.41
N ILE A 33 7.94 15.55 -5.49
CA ILE A 33 7.96 16.12 -6.85
C ILE A 33 6.53 16.33 -7.33
N LEU A 34 6.34 17.10 -8.41
CA LEU A 34 4.99 17.46 -8.88
C LEU A 34 4.08 16.23 -9.13
N SER A 35 4.64 15.16 -9.67
CA SER A 35 3.90 13.95 -10.02
C SER A 35 3.85 12.89 -8.93
N ARG A 36 4.65 13.02 -7.85
CA ARG A 36 4.73 12.04 -6.75
C ARG A 36 4.97 12.73 -5.43
N ASN A 37 4.18 12.37 -4.42
CA ASN A 37 4.47 12.72 -3.03
C ASN A 37 5.45 11.72 -2.42
N CYS A 38 6.07 12.07 -1.30
CA CYS A 38 6.88 11.14 -0.52
C CYS A 38 6.05 9.98 0.05
N SER A 39 6.73 8.90 0.47
CA SER A 39 6.14 7.60 0.79
C SER A 39 5.03 7.68 1.84
N SER A 40 3.86 7.21 1.48
CA SER A 40 2.75 6.93 2.39
C SER A 40 1.70 6.09 1.68
N LEU A 41 1.09 5.16 2.40
CA LEU A 41 -0.05 4.39 1.91
C LEU A 41 -1.11 4.18 2.99
N ALA A 42 -2.35 3.97 2.57
CA ALA A 42 -3.47 3.68 3.45
C ALA A 42 -4.06 2.31 3.14
N VAL A 43 -4.29 1.53 4.18
CA VAL A 43 -5.04 0.27 4.11
C VAL A 43 -6.43 0.51 4.70
N ASP A 44 -7.46 0.44 3.88
CA ASP A 44 -8.86 0.52 4.30
C ASP A 44 -9.39 -0.90 4.55
N LEU A 45 -9.68 -1.19 5.80
CA LEU A 45 -10.20 -2.48 6.29
C LEU A 45 -11.74 -2.49 6.36
N GLY A 46 -12.39 -1.47 5.82
CA GLY A 46 -13.83 -1.28 5.81
C GLY A 46 -14.38 -0.63 7.09
N SER A 47 -13.92 -1.02 8.26
CA SER A 47 -14.33 -0.43 9.55
C SER A 47 -13.39 0.67 10.04
N GLU A 48 -12.16 0.63 9.64
CA GLU A 48 -11.09 1.56 10.01
C GLU A 48 -10.03 1.61 8.91
N VAL A 49 -9.24 2.68 8.93
CA VAL A 49 -8.13 2.90 8.01
C VAL A 49 -6.82 2.95 8.80
N TRP A 50 -5.82 2.25 8.31
CA TRP A 50 -4.46 2.29 8.84
C TRP A 50 -3.51 2.91 7.84
N LEU A 51 -2.68 3.85 8.29
CA LEU A 51 -1.63 4.43 7.46
C LEU A 51 -0.29 3.71 7.69
N PHE A 52 0.47 3.57 6.62
CA PHE A 52 1.86 3.14 6.64
C PHE A 52 2.71 4.28 6.09
N ASP A 53 3.57 4.78 6.94
CA ASP A 53 4.32 6.02 6.79
C ASP A 53 3.44 7.28 6.67
N ALA A 54 4.02 8.40 7.04
CA ALA A 54 3.38 9.69 7.12
C ALA A 54 4.34 10.80 6.68
N ALA A 55 4.68 10.76 5.39
CA ALA A 55 5.60 11.72 4.78
C ALA A 55 5.05 13.15 4.76
N ASP A 56 5.93 14.12 4.50
CA ASP A 56 5.49 15.48 4.19
C ASP A 56 4.50 15.49 3.03
N GLY A 57 3.47 16.32 3.12
CA GLY A 57 2.40 16.40 2.14
C GLY A 57 1.32 15.30 2.21
N THR A 58 1.48 14.25 3.02
CA THR A 58 0.48 13.16 3.14
C THR A 58 -0.88 13.68 3.58
N LEU A 59 -0.93 14.67 4.48
CA LEU A 59 -2.19 15.29 4.88
C LEU A 59 -2.95 15.89 3.69
N MET A 60 -2.27 16.60 2.80
CA MET A 60 -2.90 17.17 1.61
C MET A 60 -3.38 16.07 0.66
N ARG A 61 -2.64 14.98 0.54
CA ARG A 61 -3.05 13.81 -0.25
C ARG A 61 -4.28 13.11 0.35
N LEU A 62 -4.38 13.02 1.67
CA LEU A 62 -5.58 12.52 2.34
C LEU A 62 -6.81 13.36 2.00
N HIS A 63 -6.70 14.70 2.05
CA HIS A 63 -7.79 15.60 1.67
C HIS A 63 -8.19 15.50 0.19
N GLN A 64 -7.26 15.14 -0.68
CA GLN A 64 -7.49 14.93 -2.11
C GLN A 64 -7.98 13.52 -2.44
N SER A 65 -7.99 12.60 -1.50
CA SER A 65 -8.36 11.20 -1.68
C SER A 65 -9.82 10.93 -1.28
N SER A 66 -10.30 9.73 -1.58
CA SER A 66 -11.59 9.24 -1.10
C SER A 66 -11.56 8.70 0.34
N ILE A 67 -10.38 8.74 1.00
CA ILE A 67 -10.19 8.20 2.34
C ILE A 67 -10.88 9.12 3.35
N ARG A 68 -11.69 8.52 4.20
CA ARG A 68 -12.31 9.23 5.33
C ARG A 68 -11.29 9.38 6.44
N ILE A 69 -10.73 10.58 6.61
CA ILE A 69 -9.71 10.90 7.61
C ILE A 69 -10.17 10.50 9.02
N ALA A 70 -11.44 10.69 9.35
CA ALA A 70 -12.03 10.30 10.64
C ALA A 70 -12.00 8.78 10.92
N ASN A 71 -11.78 7.95 9.92
CA ASN A 71 -11.66 6.49 10.09
C ASN A 71 -10.22 6.05 10.35
N ILE A 72 -9.24 6.96 10.24
CA ILE A 72 -7.85 6.64 10.51
C ILE A 72 -7.68 6.45 12.02
N SER A 73 -7.35 5.23 12.42
CA SER A 73 -7.20 4.84 13.82
C SER A 73 -5.75 4.51 14.20
N ARG A 74 -4.92 4.15 13.24
CA ARG A 74 -3.53 3.74 13.44
C ARG A 74 -2.61 4.26 12.35
N ILE A 75 -1.38 4.59 12.76
CA ILE A 75 -0.26 4.87 11.85
C ILE A 75 0.89 3.94 12.22
N PHE A 76 1.45 3.28 11.23
CA PHE A 76 2.64 2.43 11.33
C PHE A 76 3.77 3.10 10.58
N ILE A 77 4.85 3.44 11.28
CA ILE A 77 6.06 4.02 10.69
C ILE A 77 7.06 2.91 10.45
N THR A 78 7.57 2.83 9.24
CA THR A 78 8.54 1.80 8.86
C THR A 78 9.94 2.12 9.36
N HIS A 79 10.37 3.37 9.25
CA HIS A 79 11.66 3.85 9.74
C HIS A 79 11.66 5.38 9.92
N MET A 80 12.72 5.92 10.53
CA MET A 80 12.76 7.31 10.99
C MET A 80 13.33 8.31 9.97
N HIS A 81 13.44 7.99 8.68
CA HIS A 81 13.81 8.98 7.68
C HIS A 81 12.71 10.04 7.49
N ALA A 82 13.15 11.25 7.15
CA ALA A 82 12.28 12.42 7.06
C ALA A 82 11.11 12.25 6.08
N ASP A 83 11.35 11.61 4.95
CA ASP A 83 10.37 11.34 3.91
C ASP A 83 9.36 10.22 4.25
N HIS A 84 9.42 9.68 5.48
CA HIS A 84 8.47 8.72 6.02
C HIS A 84 7.73 9.23 7.26
N VAL A 85 8.24 10.26 7.95
CA VAL A 85 7.74 10.60 9.29
C VAL A 85 7.35 12.06 9.48
N LEU A 86 7.82 13.02 8.65
CA LEU A 86 7.65 14.45 8.95
C LEU A 86 6.20 14.97 8.82
N GLY A 87 5.31 14.26 8.14
CA GLY A 87 3.89 14.61 8.06
C GLY A 87 3.05 14.13 9.26
N LEU A 88 3.61 13.27 10.12
CA LEU A 88 2.88 12.56 11.17
C LEU A 88 2.12 13.49 12.10
N VAL A 89 2.79 14.49 12.69
CA VAL A 89 2.15 15.39 13.67
C VAL A 89 1.04 16.22 13.05
N ALA A 90 1.19 16.67 11.81
CA ALA A 90 0.14 17.40 11.08
C ALA A 90 -1.12 16.53 10.86
N ILE A 91 -0.93 15.25 10.55
CA ILE A 91 -2.03 14.28 10.42
C ILE A 91 -2.71 14.06 11.77
N MET A 92 -1.93 13.84 12.85
CA MET A 92 -2.45 13.68 14.21
C MET A 92 -3.30 14.89 14.63
N MET A 93 -2.81 16.10 14.39
CA MET A 93 -3.55 17.33 14.66
C MET A 93 -4.90 17.34 13.94
N THR A 94 -4.92 16.99 12.66
CA THR A 94 -6.16 16.99 11.87
C THR A 94 -7.14 15.93 12.33
N ILE A 95 -6.70 14.72 12.59
CA ILE A 95 -7.57 13.63 13.08
C ILE A 95 -8.15 13.98 14.45
N MET A 96 -7.37 14.61 15.31
CA MET A 96 -7.78 14.91 16.69
C MET A 96 -8.29 16.35 16.89
N SER A 97 -8.44 17.15 15.85
CA SER A 97 -8.89 18.56 15.94
C SER A 97 -10.39 18.75 16.07
N GLY A 98 -11.15 17.78 16.42
CA GLY A 98 -12.60 17.98 16.55
C GLY A 98 -13.42 16.74 16.77
N VAL A 99 -12.79 15.63 17.01
CA VAL A 99 -13.50 14.35 17.18
C VAL A 99 -13.38 13.86 18.63
N GLY A 100 -14.41 14.14 19.40
CA GLY A 100 -14.91 13.16 20.37
C GLY A 100 -14.46 13.29 21.82
N VAL A 101 -13.64 14.25 22.23
CA VAL A 101 -13.41 14.49 23.68
C VAL A 101 -13.87 15.91 24.00
N LYS A 102 -14.90 16.03 24.83
CA LYS A 102 -15.32 17.33 25.34
C LYS A 102 -14.18 17.93 26.16
N PRO A 103 -13.92 19.24 26.07
CA PRO A 103 -12.96 19.90 26.97
C PRO A 103 -13.29 19.53 28.43
N GLY A 104 -12.30 19.04 29.19
CA GLY A 104 -12.49 18.63 30.57
C GLY A 104 -12.87 17.15 30.80
N GLU A 105 -13.26 16.38 29.79
CA GLU A 105 -13.64 14.97 29.96
C GLU A 105 -12.47 14.11 30.43
N ASN A 106 -11.25 14.35 29.94
CA ASN A 106 -10.04 13.67 30.42
C ASN A 106 -9.70 14.03 31.88
N GLU A 107 -9.96 15.28 32.28
CA GLU A 107 -9.77 15.72 33.67
C GLU A 107 -10.81 15.09 34.60
N GLU A 108 -12.05 14.92 34.14
CA GLU A 108 -13.09 14.21 34.86
C GLU A 108 -12.78 12.72 34.99
N LEU A 109 -12.28 12.07 33.91
CA LEU A 109 -11.85 10.68 33.94
C LEU A 109 -10.68 10.48 34.92
N ALA A 110 -9.72 11.40 34.92
CA ALA A 110 -8.59 11.37 35.89
C ALA A 110 -9.06 11.53 37.34
N LYS A 111 -10.02 12.43 37.60
CA LYS A 111 -10.64 12.60 38.93
C LYS A 111 -11.39 11.34 39.39
N LEU A 112 -11.91 10.55 38.45
CA LEU A 112 -12.59 9.27 38.73
C LEU A 112 -11.63 8.07 38.81
N GLY A 113 -10.31 8.30 38.74
CA GLY A 113 -9.29 7.23 38.75
C GLY A 113 -9.35 6.32 37.51
N LYS A 114 -9.95 6.80 36.43
CA LYS A 114 -10.01 6.07 35.16
C LYS A 114 -8.83 6.46 34.28
N THR A 115 -8.14 5.45 33.72
CA THR A 115 -7.04 5.68 32.78
C THR A 115 -7.55 6.29 31.47
N LYS A 116 -6.77 7.21 30.90
CA LYS A 116 -7.01 7.76 29.56
C LYS A 116 -7.02 6.63 28.56
N LYS A 117 -8.10 6.48 27.82
CA LYS A 117 -8.20 5.50 26.74
C LYS A 117 -7.81 6.14 25.43
N ALA A 118 -6.73 5.68 24.82
CA ALA A 118 -6.34 6.14 23.48
C ALA A 118 -7.37 5.71 22.42
N THR A 119 -7.69 6.63 21.53
CA THR A 119 -8.53 6.39 20.35
C THR A 119 -7.73 6.37 19.05
N PHE A 120 -6.47 6.79 19.14
CA PHE A 120 -5.53 6.86 18.02
C PHE A 120 -4.16 6.30 18.45
N HIS A 121 -3.55 5.48 17.63
CA HIS A 121 -2.33 4.77 17.96
C HIS A 121 -1.25 4.98 16.89
N VAL A 122 -0.02 5.21 17.33
CA VAL A 122 1.16 5.28 16.46
C VAL A 122 2.13 4.17 16.85
N TYR A 123 2.58 3.43 15.86
CA TYR A 123 3.56 2.35 15.98
C TYR A 123 4.79 2.69 15.13
N GLY A 124 5.99 2.46 15.63
CA GLY A 124 7.19 2.69 14.85
C GLY A 124 8.47 2.38 15.64
N PRO A 125 9.64 2.49 15.01
CA PRO A 125 10.91 2.23 15.67
C PRO A 125 11.20 3.26 16.77
N SER A 126 12.23 2.97 17.57
CA SER A 126 12.75 3.90 18.58
C SER A 126 12.99 5.29 17.98
N GLY A 127 12.62 6.33 18.70
CA GLY A 127 12.68 7.73 18.27
C GLY A 127 11.32 8.37 17.99
N ILE A 128 10.31 7.56 17.65
CA ILE A 128 9.00 8.09 17.24
C ILE A 128 8.27 8.80 18.41
N ARG A 129 8.33 8.25 19.61
CA ARG A 129 7.71 8.84 20.81
C ARG A 129 8.34 10.19 21.13
N ASN A 130 9.68 10.25 21.14
CA ASN A 130 10.40 11.49 21.38
C ASN A 130 10.12 12.55 20.32
N LEU A 131 10.05 12.18 19.03
CA LEU A 131 9.71 13.09 17.94
C LEU A 131 8.34 13.74 18.17
N ILE A 132 7.30 12.93 18.44
CA ILE A 132 5.93 13.41 18.65
C ILE A 132 5.88 14.36 19.86
N ARG A 133 6.39 13.93 21.01
CA ARG A 133 6.36 14.73 22.24
C ARG A 133 7.12 16.04 22.11
N THR A 134 8.32 16.00 21.52
CA THR A 134 9.15 17.20 21.31
C THR A 134 8.44 18.18 20.39
N THR A 135 7.86 17.69 19.31
CA THR A 135 7.14 18.54 18.36
C THR A 135 5.91 19.18 19.00
N LEU A 136 5.07 18.41 19.68
CA LEU A 136 3.87 18.93 20.35
C LEU A 136 4.20 19.95 21.46
N LYS A 137 5.25 19.68 22.27
CA LYS A 137 5.74 20.61 23.29
C LYS A 137 6.30 21.89 22.69
N ALA A 138 7.19 21.77 21.70
CA ALA A 138 7.83 22.92 21.06
C ALA A 138 6.85 23.85 20.32
N THR A 139 5.77 23.29 19.80
CA THR A 139 4.72 24.04 19.09
C THR A 139 3.53 24.41 19.99
N SER A 140 3.57 24.06 21.26
CA SER A 140 2.49 24.34 22.25
C SER A 140 1.12 23.83 21.80
N ILE A 141 1.09 22.69 21.10
CA ILE A 141 -0.14 22.11 20.57
C ILE A 141 -0.83 21.26 21.63
N ASN A 142 -2.12 21.53 21.84
CA ASN A 142 -3.02 20.67 22.58
C ASN A 142 -3.99 19.99 21.60
N LEU A 143 -4.10 18.67 21.70
CA LEU A 143 -4.98 17.86 20.88
C LEU A 143 -6.34 17.68 21.59
N ALA A 144 -7.42 17.54 20.84
CA ALA A 144 -8.73 17.26 21.43
C ALA A 144 -8.91 15.77 21.81
N GLY A 145 -8.13 14.86 21.20
CA GLY A 145 -8.18 13.41 21.45
C GLY A 145 -7.04 12.89 22.34
N VAL A 146 -7.09 11.60 22.60
CA VAL A 146 -6.04 10.87 23.32
C VAL A 146 -5.36 9.88 22.37
N TYR A 147 -4.04 9.95 22.28
CA TYR A 147 -3.23 9.05 21.48
C TYR A 147 -2.32 8.18 22.34
N ALA A 148 -1.84 7.08 21.80
CA ALA A 148 -0.76 6.30 22.39
C ALA A 148 0.35 6.06 21.35
N VAL A 149 1.60 6.04 21.80
CA VAL A 149 2.77 5.74 20.97
C VAL A 149 3.39 4.43 21.44
N HIS A 150 3.59 3.53 20.51
CA HIS A 150 4.15 2.21 20.73
C HIS A 150 5.48 2.12 19.98
N GLU A 151 6.58 1.97 20.71
CA GLU A 151 7.90 1.78 20.10
C GLU A 151 8.20 0.31 19.87
N ILE A 152 8.70 -0.01 18.69
CA ILE A 152 9.09 -1.34 18.26
C ILE A 152 10.62 -1.39 18.37
N LEU A 153 11.10 -2.14 19.35
CA LEU A 153 12.49 -2.11 19.83
C LEU A 153 13.20 -3.43 19.52
N GLU A 154 14.45 -3.36 19.13
CA GLU A 154 15.31 -4.55 19.08
C GLU A 154 15.67 -5.05 20.49
N GLN A 155 16.24 -6.25 20.57
CA GLN A 155 16.70 -6.77 21.85
C GLN A 155 17.82 -5.89 22.43
N GLY A 156 17.62 -5.43 23.67
CA GLY A 156 18.57 -4.54 24.35
C GLY A 156 18.49 -3.07 23.96
N GLU A 157 17.64 -2.71 23.00
CA GLU A 157 17.34 -1.33 22.69
C GLU A 157 16.43 -0.69 23.74
N SER A 158 16.66 0.58 24.03
CA SER A 158 15.82 1.36 24.97
C SER A 158 14.85 2.24 24.20
N SER A 159 13.67 2.46 24.76
CA SER A 159 12.70 3.41 24.20
C SER A 159 13.28 4.83 24.20
N SER A 160 12.87 5.62 23.20
CA SER A 160 13.38 6.98 22.97
C SER A 160 12.95 7.99 24.06
N ALA A 161 11.87 7.69 24.76
CA ALA A 161 11.38 8.46 25.89
C ALA A 161 10.58 7.57 26.84
N LYS A 162 10.65 7.84 28.15
CA LYS A 162 9.91 7.07 29.14
C LYS A 162 8.41 7.09 28.91
N CYS A 163 7.76 5.96 29.11
CA CYS A 163 6.32 5.79 28.94
C CYS A 163 5.60 5.60 30.29
N GLU A 164 5.97 6.43 31.27
CA GLU A 164 5.37 6.47 32.61
C GLU A 164 4.41 7.67 32.70
N GLU A 165 3.37 7.60 33.54
CA GLU A 165 2.33 8.63 33.65
C GLU A 165 2.87 10.07 33.83
N GLY A 166 3.95 10.25 34.60
CA GLY A 166 4.56 11.55 34.85
C GLY A 166 5.31 12.16 33.66
N ASP A 167 5.67 11.37 32.68
CA ASP A 167 6.48 11.80 31.53
C ASP A 167 5.63 12.05 30.25
N LEU A 168 4.35 11.65 30.26
CA LEU A 168 3.47 11.73 29.11
C LEU A 168 3.10 13.18 28.73
N HIS A 169 2.82 13.40 27.46
CA HIS A 169 2.12 14.61 27.04
C HIS A 169 0.67 14.61 27.58
N SER A 170 0.07 15.80 27.76
CA SER A 170 -1.30 15.93 28.30
C SER A 170 -2.35 15.08 27.58
N ASN A 171 -2.17 14.86 26.28
CA ASN A 171 -3.06 14.07 25.43
C ASN A 171 -2.56 12.63 25.16
N GLU A 172 -1.48 12.22 25.80
CA GLU A 172 -0.89 10.90 25.61
C GLU A 172 -1.36 9.92 26.67
N ALA A 173 -1.77 8.73 26.27
CA ALA A 173 -1.96 7.58 27.13
C ALA A 173 -0.69 6.71 27.12
N VAL A 174 -0.54 5.86 28.12
CA VAL A 174 0.56 4.90 28.17
C VAL A 174 0.50 3.99 26.94
N GLY A 175 1.60 3.94 26.20
CA GLY A 175 1.80 3.02 25.09
C GLY A 175 2.50 1.75 25.52
N THR A 176 2.68 0.83 24.59
CA THR A 176 3.41 -0.43 24.80
C THR A 176 4.73 -0.37 24.03
N ASP A 177 5.82 -0.76 24.66
CA ASP A 177 7.09 -0.98 23.98
C ASP A 177 7.17 -2.47 23.61
N PHE A 178 7.26 -2.76 22.32
CA PHE A 178 7.35 -4.12 21.80
C PHE A 178 8.81 -4.47 21.57
N VAL A 179 9.33 -5.42 22.33
CA VAL A 179 10.72 -5.89 22.16
C VAL A 179 10.72 -7.15 21.30
N ALA A 180 11.67 -7.22 20.36
CA ALA A 180 11.84 -8.38 19.49
C ALA A 180 12.00 -9.67 20.30
N ASN A 181 11.39 -10.75 19.85
CA ASN A 181 11.57 -12.08 20.43
C ASN A 181 12.98 -12.65 20.12
N ALA A 182 13.28 -13.86 20.62
CA ALA A 182 14.58 -14.50 20.41
C ALA A 182 14.96 -14.74 18.94
N ASN A 183 13.99 -14.70 18.03
CA ASN A 183 14.19 -14.82 16.58
C ASN A 183 14.35 -13.45 15.90
N GLY A 184 14.36 -12.35 16.64
CA GLY A 184 14.49 -10.99 16.09
C GLY A 184 13.25 -10.52 15.33
N VAL A 185 12.04 -10.95 15.72
CA VAL A 185 10.77 -10.56 15.10
C VAL A 185 9.76 -10.15 16.18
N TRP A 186 8.71 -9.42 15.77
CA TRP A 186 7.62 -8.96 16.63
C TRP A 186 6.31 -9.60 16.15
N GLU A 187 5.80 -10.57 16.90
CA GLU A 187 4.63 -11.37 16.49
C GLU A 187 3.30 -10.80 16.96
N ASP A 188 3.29 -10.03 18.05
CA ASP A 188 2.07 -9.61 18.75
C ASP A 188 1.95 -8.08 18.85
N ILE A 189 2.24 -7.32 17.76
CA ILE A 189 2.03 -5.87 17.73
C ILE A 189 0.54 -5.53 17.85
N LEU A 190 -0.30 -6.27 17.13
CA LEU A 190 -1.75 -6.30 17.31
C LEU A 190 -2.24 -7.73 17.23
N GLU A 191 -2.95 -8.15 18.25
CA GLU A 191 -3.63 -9.44 18.26
C GLU A 191 -4.97 -9.36 17.52
N GLN A 192 -5.44 -10.50 17.01
CA GLN A 192 -6.77 -10.60 16.43
C GLN A 192 -7.83 -10.19 17.44
N GLY A 193 -8.77 -9.37 17.03
CA GLY A 193 -9.84 -8.88 17.90
C GLY A 193 -9.57 -7.54 18.57
N SER A 194 -8.36 -6.98 18.44
CA SER A 194 -8.01 -5.67 19.02
C SER A 194 -8.59 -4.45 18.29
N GLY A 195 -9.23 -4.63 17.12
CA GLY A 195 -9.89 -3.57 16.36
C GLY A 195 -11.31 -3.24 16.85
N LYS A 196 -11.97 -2.29 16.21
CA LYS A 196 -13.37 -1.93 16.52
C LYS A 196 -14.29 -3.16 16.41
N GLY A 197 -15.01 -3.42 17.49
CA GLY A 197 -15.95 -4.54 17.55
C GLY A 197 -15.31 -5.93 17.65
N GLY A 198 -14.04 -6.04 18.06
CA GLY A 198 -13.34 -7.32 18.28
C GLY A 198 -13.09 -8.13 17.01
N LYS A 199 -13.14 -7.50 15.82
CA LYS A 199 -12.96 -8.16 14.51
C LYS A 199 -11.72 -7.64 13.77
N GLY A 200 -10.70 -7.23 14.50
CA GLY A 200 -9.51 -6.63 13.93
C GLY A 200 -8.54 -7.62 13.31
N TRP A 201 -7.79 -7.12 12.36
CA TRP A 201 -6.64 -7.79 11.79
C TRP A 201 -5.51 -7.85 12.83
N SER A 202 -4.68 -8.89 12.77
CA SER A 202 -3.43 -8.93 13.52
C SER A 202 -2.31 -8.25 12.75
N VAL A 203 -1.32 -7.75 13.48
CA VAL A 203 -0.12 -7.12 12.92
C VAL A 203 1.12 -7.72 13.56
N LYS A 204 2.05 -8.13 12.71
CA LYS A 204 3.40 -8.57 13.05
C LYS A 204 4.40 -7.67 12.35
N ALA A 205 5.64 -7.64 12.82
CA ALA A 205 6.73 -6.95 12.12
C ALA A 205 8.01 -7.78 12.15
N GLY A 206 8.92 -7.40 11.27
CA GLY A 206 10.27 -7.93 11.27
C GLY A 206 11.25 -6.95 10.65
N PRO A 207 12.56 -7.16 10.88
CA PRO A 207 13.61 -6.28 10.37
C PRO A 207 13.78 -6.47 8.86
N ILE A 208 13.93 -5.35 8.16
CA ILE A 208 14.34 -5.32 6.75
C ILE A 208 15.65 -4.55 6.63
N HIS A 209 16.46 -4.91 5.64
CA HIS A 209 17.82 -4.38 5.55
C HIS A 209 17.85 -2.96 4.96
N HIS A 210 18.19 -1.96 5.79
CA HIS A 210 18.35 -0.56 5.37
C HIS A 210 19.49 0.11 6.16
N ARG A 211 19.83 1.37 5.83
CA ARG A 211 20.89 2.15 6.50
C ARG A 211 20.56 2.56 7.94
N VAL A 212 19.29 2.57 8.27
CA VAL A 212 18.75 2.77 9.63
C VAL A 212 17.80 1.62 9.94
N PRO A 213 17.48 1.35 11.23
CA PRO A 213 16.48 0.34 11.57
C PRO A 213 15.20 0.57 10.77
N SER A 214 14.80 -0.43 10.00
CA SER A 214 13.63 -0.38 9.12
C SER A 214 12.79 -1.64 9.31
N LEU A 215 11.47 -1.46 9.26
CA LEU A 215 10.48 -2.47 9.57
C LEU A 215 9.65 -2.84 8.33
N GLY A 216 9.45 -4.14 8.16
CA GLY A 216 8.39 -4.68 7.34
C GLY A 216 7.21 -5.09 8.23
N TYR A 217 5.99 -4.81 7.81
CA TYR A 217 4.77 -5.17 8.52
C TYR A 217 4.00 -6.26 7.80
N ILE A 218 3.45 -7.19 8.57
CA ILE A 218 2.55 -8.25 8.08
C ILE A 218 1.18 -8.03 8.73
N LEU A 219 0.15 -7.86 7.90
CA LEU A 219 -1.23 -7.76 8.33
C LEU A 219 -1.93 -9.06 7.96
N GLU A 220 -2.57 -9.70 8.92
CA GLU A 220 -3.31 -10.95 8.70
C GLU A 220 -4.78 -10.78 9.04
N GLU A 221 -5.64 -11.08 8.05
CA GLU A 221 -7.09 -11.09 8.23
C GLU A 221 -7.52 -12.22 9.16
N PRO A 222 -8.47 -12.00 10.06
CA PRO A 222 -9.09 -13.09 10.79
C PRO A 222 -9.69 -14.12 9.84
N THR A 223 -9.55 -15.42 10.16
CA THR A 223 -10.12 -16.49 9.34
C THR A 223 -11.60 -16.24 9.07
N PRO A 224 -12.02 -16.10 7.80
CA PRO A 224 -13.41 -15.87 7.43
C PRO A 224 -14.31 -17.02 7.89
N ARG A 225 -15.48 -16.69 8.45
CA ARG A 225 -16.42 -17.65 9.01
C ARG A 225 -17.76 -17.63 8.31
N LEU A 226 -18.49 -18.72 8.40
CA LEU A 226 -19.87 -18.81 7.95
C LEU A 226 -20.76 -17.84 8.74
N GLN A 227 -21.92 -17.55 8.20
CA GLN A 227 -22.92 -16.76 8.94
C GLN A 227 -23.51 -17.58 10.09
N LEU A 228 -23.78 -16.92 11.22
CA LEU A 228 -24.57 -17.53 12.29
C LEU A 228 -26.00 -17.80 11.77
N ASP A 229 -26.50 -18.98 12.07
CA ASP A 229 -27.92 -19.30 11.87
C ASP A 229 -28.76 -18.65 12.99
N THR A 230 -29.03 -17.35 12.80
CA THR A 230 -29.82 -16.59 13.76
C THR A 230 -31.28 -17.06 13.82
N SER A 231 -31.77 -17.72 12.78
CA SER A 231 -33.15 -18.25 12.75
C SER A 231 -33.37 -19.36 13.75
N THR A 232 -32.37 -20.21 13.94
CA THR A 232 -32.39 -21.27 14.95
C THR A 232 -31.92 -20.77 16.32
N LEU A 233 -30.87 -19.95 16.36
CA LEU A 233 -30.24 -19.52 17.61
C LEU A 233 -31.11 -18.54 18.43
N ILE A 234 -31.82 -17.59 17.80
CA ILE A 234 -32.61 -16.62 18.54
C ILE A 234 -33.72 -17.25 19.35
N PRO A 235 -34.60 -18.14 18.80
CA PRO A 235 -35.62 -18.82 19.59
C PRO A 235 -35.02 -19.67 20.73
N LEU A 236 -33.90 -20.35 20.45
CA LEU A 236 -33.22 -21.18 21.45
C LEU A 236 -32.66 -20.36 22.61
N LEU A 237 -32.08 -19.21 22.35
CA LEU A 237 -31.58 -18.26 23.36
C LEU A 237 -32.72 -17.65 24.17
N GLN A 238 -33.83 -17.32 23.52
CA GLN A 238 -35.01 -16.77 24.17
C GLN A 238 -35.69 -17.77 25.09
N SER A 239 -35.78 -19.04 24.69
CA SER A 239 -36.36 -20.09 25.55
C SER A 239 -35.50 -20.38 26.80
N ASN A 240 -34.21 -20.08 26.77
CA ASN A 240 -33.29 -20.22 27.90
C ASN A 240 -33.14 -18.91 28.73
N ALA A 241 -33.89 -17.85 28.45
CA ALA A 241 -33.64 -16.53 29.00
C ALA A 241 -33.66 -16.47 30.54
N GLU A 242 -34.63 -17.07 31.18
CA GLU A 242 -34.77 -17.10 32.65
C GLU A 242 -33.64 -17.90 33.31
N ALA A 243 -33.33 -19.04 32.72
CA ALA A 243 -32.24 -19.90 33.24
C ALA A 243 -30.85 -19.24 33.04
N LEU A 244 -30.62 -18.54 31.92
CA LEU A 244 -29.40 -17.75 31.68
C LEU A 244 -29.26 -16.59 32.66
N ALA A 245 -30.36 -15.93 33.03
CA ALA A 245 -30.35 -14.87 34.00
C ALA A 245 -30.05 -15.34 35.43
N SER A 246 -30.24 -16.64 35.70
CA SER A 246 -30.02 -17.30 37.00
C SER A 246 -28.60 -17.87 37.15
N LEU A 247 -27.75 -17.77 36.10
CA LEU A 247 -26.34 -18.23 36.17
C LEU A 247 -25.49 -17.33 37.05
N ASP A 248 -24.33 -17.79 37.46
CA ASP A 248 -23.29 -17.03 38.13
C ASP A 248 -21.99 -17.05 37.29
N PRO A 249 -21.60 -15.92 36.66
CA PRO A 249 -22.30 -14.64 36.57
C PRO A 249 -23.57 -14.67 35.66
N PRO A 250 -24.58 -13.85 35.96
CA PRO A 250 -25.85 -13.86 35.24
C PRO A 250 -25.75 -13.29 33.82
N ILE A 251 -26.36 -13.99 32.85
CA ILE A 251 -26.49 -13.50 31.47
C ILE A 251 -27.88 -12.86 31.30
N LYS A 252 -27.96 -11.57 31.63
CA LYS A 252 -29.24 -10.82 31.61
C LYS A 252 -29.82 -10.60 30.21
N HIS A 253 -28.97 -10.61 29.18
CA HIS A 253 -29.35 -10.41 27.79
C HIS A 253 -28.96 -11.63 26.96
N PRO A 254 -29.82 -12.62 26.75
CA PRO A 254 -29.51 -13.87 26.05
C PRO A 254 -28.88 -13.65 24.67
N LEU A 255 -29.38 -12.64 23.93
CA LEU A 255 -28.88 -12.31 22.59
C LEU A 255 -27.43 -11.77 22.59
N SER A 256 -26.87 -11.39 23.74
CA SER A 256 -25.45 -11.03 23.84
C SER A 256 -24.52 -12.21 23.52
N LEU A 257 -25.00 -13.44 23.67
CA LEU A 257 -24.27 -14.66 23.28
C LEU A 257 -23.99 -14.71 21.76
N LEU A 258 -24.84 -14.09 20.91
CA LEU A 258 -24.55 -14.00 19.47
C LEU A 258 -23.28 -13.21 19.20
N SER A 259 -23.08 -12.10 19.93
CA SER A 259 -21.84 -11.31 19.83
C SER A 259 -20.64 -12.09 20.40
N HIS A 260 -20.84 -12.81 21.50
CA HIS A 260 -19.82 -13.68 22.08
C HIS A 260 -19.38 -14.77 21.08
N LEU A 261 -20.32 -15.49 20.47
CA LEU A 261 -20.00 -16.54 19.49
C LEU A 261 -19.25 -16.01 18.25
N THR A 262 -19.40 -14.71 17.92
CA THR A 262 -18.71 -14.07 16.79
C THR A 262 -17.46 -13.31 17.20
N SER A 263 -17.04 -13.38 18.47
CA SER A 263 -15.80 -12.73 18.95
C SER A 263 -14.55 -13.41 18.40
N LEU A 264 -13.43 -12.71 18.50
CA LEU A 264 -12.09 -13.20 18.14
C LEU A 264 -11.14 -13.04 19.34
N PRO A 265 -10.32 -14.03 19.63
CA PRO A 265 -10.34 -15.38 19.04
C PRO A 265 -11.67 -16.07 19.27
N PRO A 266 -12.03 -17.10 18.45
CA PRO A 266 -13.29 -17.82 18.61
C PRO A 266 -13.39 -18.45 20.00
N PRO A 267 -14.50 -18.22 20.71
CA PRO A 267 -14.71 -18.84 22.01
C PRO A 267 -14.93 -20.35 21.88
N PRO A 268 -14.77 -21.12 22.95
CA PRO A 268 -15.22 -22.49 22.97
C PRO A 268 -16.76 -22.58 22.81
N PRO A 269 -17.31 -23.76 22.43
CA PRO A 269 -18.74 -23.98 22.42
C PRO A 269 -19.36 -23.66 23.79
N PHE A 270 -20.56 -23.07 23.77
CA PHE A 270 -21.28 -22.72 25.00
C PHE A 270 -22.48 -23.64 25.19
N THR A 271 -22.56 -24.27 26.37
CA THR A 271 -23.70 -25.16 26.73
C THR A 271 -24.76 -24.34 27.43
N LEU A 272 -25.96 -24.30 26.86
CA LEU A 272 -27.13 -23.65 27.43
C LEU A 272 -27.67 -24.43 28.63
N PRO A 273 -28.43 -23.81 29.53
CA PRO A 273 -29.07 -24.51 30.65
C PRO A 273 -30.04 -25.64 30.24
N SER A 274 -30.60 -25.55 29.04
CA SER A 274 -31.40 -26.64 28.44
C SER A 274 -30.60 -27.91 28.10
N GLY A 275 -29.26 -27.82 28.11
CA GLY A 275 -28.36 -28.89 27.65
C GLY A 275 -27.95 -28.77 26.18
N ASP A 276 -28.55 -27.88 25.42
CA ASP A 276 -28.17 -27.60 24.05
C ASP A 276 -26.78 -26.93 23.97
N VAL A 277 -25.97 -27.32 22.98
CA VAL A 277 -24.64 -26.74 22.77
C VAL A 277 -24.66 -25.84 21.56
N ILE A 278 -24.33 -24.54 21.77
CA ILE A 278 -24.19 -23.58 20.70
C ILE A 278 -22.71 -23.39 20.36
N HIS A 279 -22.42 -23.37 19.05
CA HIS A 279 -21.07 -23.31 18.53
C HIS A 279 -20.76 -21.96 17.85
N PRO A 280 -19.52 -21.46 17.95
CA PRO A 280 -19.06 -20.37 17.06
C PRO A 280 -19.23 -20.79 15.60
N PRO A 281 -19.44 -19.83 14.67
CA PRO A 281 -19.54 -20.14 13.24
C PRO A 281 -18.29 -20.89 12.76
N ALA A 282 -18.48 -21.93 11.97
CA ALA A 282 -17.39 -22.67 11.36
C ALA A 282 -16.60 -21.78 10.36
N PRO A 283 -15.31 -22.08 10.12
CA PRO A 283 -14.56 -21.45 9.04
C PRO A 283 -15.29 -21.59 7.69
N SER A 284 -15.25 -20.54 6.87
CA SER A 284 -15.96 -20.51 5.57
C SER A 284 -15.26 -21.30 4.46
N GLY A 285 -14.02 -21.73 4.69
CA GLY A 285 -13.17 -22.33 3.67
C GLY A 285 -12.49 -21.28 2.75
N ILE A 286 -12.86 -20.01 2.88
CA ILE A 286 -12.16 -18.93 2.16
C ILE A 286 -10.87 -18.61 2.91
N PRO A 287 -9.68 -18.65 2.25
CA PRO A 287 -8.43 -18.33 2.92
C PRO A 287 -8.38 -16.84 3.30
N PRO A 288 -7.87 -16.52 4.50
CA PRO A 288 -7.71 -15.14 4.94
C PRO A 288 -6.67 -14.40 4.09
N ARG A 289 -6.84 -13.10 3.94
CA ARG A 289 -5.86 -12.25 3.25
C ARG A 289 -4.67 -11.96 4.17
N LYS A 290 -3.46 -11.95 3.57
CA LYS A 290 -2.22 -11.53 4.20
C LYS A 290 -1.61 -10.39 3.36
N LEU A 291 -1.34 -9.26 3.98
CA LEU A 291 -0.65 -8.14 3.34
C LEU A 291 0.75 -8.00 3.96
N VAL A 292 1.76 -7.92 3.11
CA VAL A 292 3.15 -7.64 3.50
C VAL A 292 3.51 -6.27 2.96
N ILE A 293 3.86 -5.34 3.85
CA ILE A 293 4.16 -3.94 3.52
C ILE A 293 5.56 -3.63 4.05
N PHE A 294 6.49 -3.38 3.14
CA PHE A 294 7.86 -3.04 3.48
C PHE A 294 8.11 -1.54 3.39
N GLY A 295 8.91 -1.03 4.33
CA GLY A 295 9.60 0.25 4.20
C GLY A 295 10.79 0.15 3.25
N ASP A 296 11.71 1.12 3.34
CA ASP A 296 12.93 1.12 2.55
C ASP A 296 13.82 -0.06 2.91
N CYS A 297 14.29 -0.75 1.89
CA CYS A 297 15.15 -1.93 2.08
C CYS A 297 15.98 -2.28 0.85
N SER A 298 17.14 -2.87 1.07
CA SER A 298 17.96 -3.49 0.03
C SER A 298 17.75 -5.00 0.02
N GLY A 299 16.79 -5.47 -0.78
CA GLY A 299 16.54 -6.90 -0.98
C GLY A 299 15.61 -7.57 0.01
N GLY A 300 14.84 -6.80 0.79
CA GLY A 300 13.87 -7.32 1.75
C GLY A 300 14.51 -7.61 3.11
N THR A 301 14.48 -8.87 3.56
CA THR A 301 14.99 -9.27 4.88
C THR A 301 16.01 -10.40 4.78
N GLU A 302 17.02 -10.36 5.64
CA GLU A 302 17.96 -11.46 5.88
C GLU A 302 17.51 -12.35 7.05
N ASN A 303 16.48 -11.94 7.80
CA ASN A 303 15.92 -12.72 8.89
C ASN A 303 15.05 -13.86 8.35
N ALA A 304 15.54 -15.10 8.44
CA ALA A 304 14.85 -16.29 7.90
C ALA A 304 13.47 -16.52 8.54
N THR A 305 13.30 -16.21 9.84
CA THR A 305 12.01 -16.33 10.52
C THR A 305 11.02 -15.32 9.94
N PHE A 306 11.43 -14.07 9.76
CA PHE A 306 10.57 -13.05 9.17
C PHE A 306 10.24 -13.35 7.72
N GLN A 307 11.21 -13.80 6.92
CA GLN A 307 10.96 -14.24 5.53
C GLN A 307 9.91 -15.34 5.47
N LYS A 308 9.99 -16.33 6.36
CA LYS A 308 8.99 -17.40 6.46
C LYS A 308 7.61 -16.85 6.86
N MET A 309 7.55 -15.89 7.78
CA MET A 309 6.28 -15.25 8.14
C MET A 309 5.66 -14.49 6.97
N CYS A 310 6.48 -13.95 6.06
CA CYS A 310 6.02 -13.27 4.85
C CYS A 310 5.50 -14.23 3.75
N GLU A 311 5.68 -15.56 3.87
CA GLU A 311 5.30 -16.49 2.79
C GLU A 311 3.84 -16.40 2.39
N GLU A 312 3.60 -16.58 1.08
CA GLU A 312 2.29 -16.63 0.43
C GLU A 312 1.37 -15.41 0.71
N PRO A 313 1.84 -14.17 0.65
CA PRO A 313 0.98 -13.02 0.87
C PRO A 313 0.00 -12.82 -0.28
N SER A 314 -1.22 -12.38 0.03
CA SER A 314 -2.20 -11.91 -0.96
C SER A 314 -1.70 -10.70 -1.71
N LEU A 315 -0.90 -9.85 -1.02
CA LEU A 315 -0.24 -8.68 -1.56
C LEU A 315 1.10 -8.45 -0.88
N LEU A 316 2.15 -8.26 -1.68
CA LEU A 316 3.42 -7.66 -1.28
C LEU A 316 3.49 -6.22 -1.81
N VAL A 317 3.71 -5.25 -0.92
CA VAL A 317 4.15 -3.89 -1.27
C VAL A 317 5.63 -3.78 -0.94
N HIS A 318 6.44 -3.49 -1.94
CA HIS A 318 7.90 -3.44 -1.82
C HIS A 318 8.45 -2.19 -2.51
N GLU A 319 9.47 -1.56 -1.93
CA GLU A 319 10.15 -0.46 -2.59
C GLU A 319 10.91 -0.94 -3.83
N CYS A 320 10.99 -0.09 -4.84
CA CYS A 320 11.85 -0.25 -6.02
C CYS A 320 12.38 1.12 -6.42
N THR A 321 13.30 1.63 -5.62
CA THR A 321 13.74 3.02 -5.72
C THR A 321 14.43 3.31 -7.05
N ASN A 322 15.18 2.35 -7.58
CA ASN A 322 15.93 2.56 -8.82
C ASN A 322 15.97 1.30 -9.69
N GLY A 323 16.26 1.48 -10.96
CA GLY A 323 16.45 0.39 -11.90
C GLY A 323 16.95 0.91 -13.24
N HIS A 324 17.66 0.05 -13.97
CA HIS A 324 18.08 0.38 -15.32
C HIS A 324 16.89 0.22 -16.28
N ILE A 325 16.60 1.23 -17.06
CA ILE A 325 15.67 1.16 -18.18
C ILE A 325 16.49 0.87 -19.45
N PRO A 326 16.20 -0.20 -20.21
CA PRO A 326 16.95 -0.53 -21.43
C PRO A 326 17.02 0.66 -22.40
N TYR A 327 18.17 0.86 -23.03
CA TYR A 327 18.41 1.99 -23.94
C TYR A 327 17.37 2.09 -25.06
N LYS A 328 16.91 0.96 -25.58
CA LYS A 328 15.83 0.93 -26.60
C LYS A 328 14.50 1.46 -26.06
N VAL A 329 14.21 1.29 -24.78
CA VAL A 329 13.02 1.86 -24.14
C VAL A 329 13.22 3.35 -23.88
N GLN A 330 14.40 3.73 -23.38
CA GLN A 330 14.75 5.14 -23.16
C GLN A 330 14.90 5.93 -24.47
N ARG A 331 15.19 5.28 -25.58
CA ARG A 331 15.62 5.90 -26.86
C ARG A 331 16.81 6.83 -26.66
N GLY A 332 17.80 6.35 -25.87
CA GLY A 332 18.93 7.11 -25.42
C GLY A 332 18.53 8.27 -24.47
N ASP A 333 19.42 9.22 -24.27
CA ASP A 333 19.13 10.40 -23.43
C ASP A 333 17.93 11.22 -23.89
N LYS A 334 17.51 11.07 -25.17
CA LYS A 334 16.35 11.77 -25.72
C LYS A 334 15.03 11.38 -25.05
N GLY A 335 14.88 10.12 -24.66
CA GLY A 335 13.67 9.62 -23.98
C GLY A 335 13.45 10.25 -22.60
N MET A 336 14.52 10.51 -21.86
CA MET A 336 14.44 11.21 -20.57
C MET A 336 14.18 12.72 -20.75
N LYS A 337 14.64 13.32 -21.85
CA LYS A 337 14.43 14.75 -22.16
C LYS A 337 12.99 15.08 -22.54
N ILE A 338 12.24 14.14 -23.14
CA ILE A 338 10.83 14.34 -23.48
C ILE A 338 9.99 14.63 -22.24
N ARG A 339 10.30 14.02 -21.10
CA ARG A 339 9.59 14.29 -19.84
C ARG A 339 9.76 15.72 -19.34
N LYS A 340 10.92 16.32 -19.61
CA LYS A 340 11.20 17.69 -19.20
C LYS A 340 10.42 18.70 -20.02
N GLN A 341 10.08 18.37 -21.26
CA GLN A 341 9.33 19.26 -22.16
C GLN A 341 7.82 19.31 -21.88
N ASP A 342 7.27 18.27 -21.22
CA ASP A 342 5.85 18.25 -20.81
C ASP A 342 5.57 18.99 -19.48
N LEU A 343 6.63 19.35 -18.74
CA LEU A 343 6.57 20.26 -17.60
C LEU A 343 6.83 21.68 -18.14
N GLU A 344 5.91 22.60 -17.91
CA GLU A 344 5.92 23.98 -18.45
C GLU A 344 7.32 24.60 -18.66
N PRO A 345 7.67 25.04 -19.88
CA PRO A 345 9.03 25.51 -20.24
C PRO A 345 9.56 26.66 -19.36
N SER A 346 8.67 27.41 -18.72
CA SER A 346 9.00 28.58 -17.92
C SER A 346 9.66 28.31 -16.57
N LEU A 347 9.47 27.13 -16.00
CA LEU A 347 10.05 26.74 -14.70
C LEU A 347 11.40 26.02 -14.84
N GLU A 348 11.60 25.27 -15.92
CA GLU A 348 12.83 24.51 -16.16
C GLU A 348 14.03 25.38 -16.53
N GLU A 349 13.86 26.40 -17.37
CA GLU A 349 14.96 27.31 -17.70
C GLU A 349 15.51 28.08 -16.49
N LYS A 350 14.66 28.35 -15.51
CA LYS A 350 15.06 29.01 -14.25
C LYS A 350 15.75 28.04 -13.29
N ARG A 351 15.36 26.77 -13.27
CA ARG A 351 15.89 25.76 -12.35
C ARG A 351 17.27 25.26 -12.79
N ASP A 352 17.46 25.00 -14.09
CA ASP A 352 18.75 24.53 -14.63
C ASP A 352 19.86 25.59 -14.53
N LYS A 353 19.53 26.89 -14.60
CA LYS A 353 20.49 27.99 -14.41
C LYS A 353 20.92 28.18 -12.96
N LEU A 354 20.07 27.80 -11.99
CA LEU A 354 20.32 28.00 -10.54
C LEU A 354 21.09 26.86 -9.88
N PHE A 355 20.92 25.63 -10.35
CA PHE A 355 21.39 24.44 -9.62
C PHE A 355 22.47 23.60 -10.33
N PHE A 356 22.70 23.77 -11.63
CA PHE A 356 23.70 23.00 -12.38
C PHE A 356 24.45 23.85 -13.39
N PRO A 357 25.59 24.48 -13.01
CA PRO A 357 26.45 25.09 -14.00
C PRO A 357 27.01 24.02 -14.94
N LYS A 358 26.83 24.23 -16.25
CA LYS A 358 27.38 23.34 -17.29
C LYS A 358 28.90 23.24 -17.14
N GLN A 359 29.38 22.05 -16.83
CA GLN A 359 30.81 21.75 -17.03
C GLN A 359 31.10 21.57 -18.52
N PRO A 360 32.24 22.07 -19.01
CA PRO A 360 32.64 21.92 -20.40
C PRO A 360 32.86 20.43 -20.70
N SER A 361 32.27 19.94 -21.78
CA SER A 361 32.49 18.58 -22.28
C SER A 361 33.77 18.54 -23.07
N ASP A 362 34.87 18.13 -22.48
CA ASP A 362 36.07 17.73 -23.19
C ASP A 362 36.06 16.23 -23.43
N GLY A 363 36.33 15.85 -24.66
CA GLY A 363 36.82 14.53 -25.03
C GLY A 363 35.85 13.64 -25.80
N LYS A 364 35.88 13.70 -27.11
CA LYS A 364 35.45 12.62 -27.99
C LYS A 364 36.28 11.36 -27.69
N LYS A 365 35.72 10.40 -26.94
CA LYS A 365 36.21 9.03 -26.89
C LYS A 365 35.75 8.30 -28.16
N GLN A 366 36.70 7.74 -28.91
CA GLN A 366 36.43 6.79 -29.98
C GLN A 366 35.72 5.57 -29.39
N ASN A 367 34.45 5.41 -29.77
CA ASN A 367 33.64 4.27 -29.34
C ASN A 367 33.94 3.06 -30.25
N GLY A 368 34.59 2.04 -29.71
CA GLY A 368 34.42 0.67 -30.23
C GLY A 368 32.92 0.31 -30.19
N HIS A 369 32.46 -0.43 -31.19
CA HIS A 369 31.08 -0.92 -31.28
C HIS A 369 30.84 -1.95 -30.17
N ILE A 370 30.47 -1.47 -28.98
CA ILE A 370 29.96 -2.31 -27.90
C ILE A 370 28.47 -2.54 -28.18
N ASP A 371 28.04 -3.80 -28.13
CA ASP A 371 26.62 -4.15 -28.29
C ASP A 371 25.74 -3.40 -27.26
N GLU A 372 24.55 -2.95 -27.65
CA GLU A 372 23.61 -2.27 -26.75
C GLU A 372 23.23 -3.16 -25.55
N SER A 373 23.18 -4.48 -25.72
CA SER A 373 22.87 -5.43 -24.65
C SER A 373 23.97 -5.47 -23.59
N GLU A 374 25.24 -5.39 -23.97
CA GLU A 374 26.36 -5.33 -23.02
C GLU A 374 26.35 -4.00 -22.24
N LYS A 375 26.06 -2.88 -22.93
CA LYS A 375 25.92 -1.57 -22.26
C LYS A 375 24.76 -1.54 -21.27
N ASP A 376 23.63 -2.16 -21.62
CA ASP A 376 22.47 -2.27 -20.74
C ASP A 376 22.84 -3.08 -19.48
N GLU A 377 23.59 -4.18 -19.63
CA GLU A 377 23.99 -5.03 -18.50
C GLU A 377 25.00 -4.34 -17.58
N GLU A 378 26.02 -3.70 -18.12
CA GLU A 378 26.98 -2.90 -17.34
C GLU A 378 26.27 -1.80 -16.56
N LYS A 379 25.32 -1.10 -17.20
CA LYS A 379 24.57 -0.02 -16.58
C LYS A 379 23.62 -0.55 -15.49
N ARG A 380 22.98 -1.69 -15.72
CA ARG A 380 22.13 -2.38 -14.72
C ARG A 380 22.94 -2.72 -13.47
N LYS A 381 24.12 -3.31 -13.65
CA LYS A 381 25.03 -3.66 -12.54
C LYS A 381 25.44 -2.42 -11.74
N ALA A 382 25.88 -1.36 -12.40
CA ALA A 382 26.29 -0.12 -11.74
C ALA A 382 25.15 0.56 -10.97
N ILE A 383 23.92 0.57 -11.53
CA ILE A 383 22.74 1.12 -10.86
C ILE A 383 22.36 0.26 -9.65
N ARG A 384 22.42 -1.06 -9.79
CA ARG A 384 22.16 -2.02 -8.71
C ARG A 384 23.12 -1.81 -7.55
N GLU A 385 24.41 -1.81 -7.79
CA GLU A 385 25.44 -1.57 -6.77
C GLU A 385 25.20 -0.25 -6.03
N LYS A 386 24.89 0.81 -6.78
CA LYS A 386 24.58 2.12 -6.20
C LYS A 386 23.28 2.13 -5.38
N ALA A 387 22.24 1.42 -5.80
CA ALA A 387 21.00 1.32 -5.04
C ALA A 387 21.23 0.56 -3.73
N LEU A 388 21.84 -0.61 -3.80
CA LEU A 388 22.15 -1.44 -2.63
C LEU A 388 23.04 -0.71 -1.62
N SER A 389 24.09 -0.01 -2.08
CA SER A 389 24.97 0.78 -1.19
C SER A 389 24.24 1.91 -0.45
N ARG A 390 23.07 2.31 -0.93
CA ARG A 390 22.19 3.30 -0.30
C ARG A 390 21.05 2.68 0.52
N GLY A 391 21.03 1.35 0.63
CA GLY A 391 19.99 0.63 1.35
C GLY A 391 18.67 0.52 0.58
N HIS A 392 18.70 0.53 -0.76
CA HIS A 392 17.50 0.48 -1.61
C HIS A 392 17.54 -0.69 -2.58
N SER A 393 16.37 -1.09 -3.06
CA SER A 393 16.17 -2.17 -4.00
C SER A 393 16.09 -1.73 -5.46
N THR A 394 16.42 -2.68 -6.35
CA THR A 394 16.16 -2.62 -7.79
C THR A 394 15.19 -3.74 -8.19
N PRO A 395 14.72 -3.81 -9.44
CA PRO A 395 13.85 -4.89 -9.90
C PRO A 395 14.37 -6.30 -9.58
N GLN A 396 15.69 -6.49 -9.57
CA GLN A 396 16.33 -7.78 -9.27
C GLN A 396 16.02 -8.26 -7.86
N GLU A 397 16.16 -7.38 -6.86
CA GLU A 397 15.90 -7.70 -5.46
C GLU A 397 14.42 -7.97 -5.24
N VAL A 398 13.55 -7.11 -5.77
CA VAL A 398 12.10 -7.24 -5.63
C VAL A 398 11.60 -8.55 -6.24
N GLY A 399 12.04 -8.88 -7.48
CA GLY A 399 11.64 -10.11 -8.16
C GLY A 399 12.08 -11.37 -7.41
N ASN A 400 13.33 -11.38 -6.92
CA ASN A 400 13.85 -12.49 -6.14
C ASN A 400 13.10 -12.67 -4.81
N PHE A 401 12.81 -11.60 -4.10
CA PHE A 401 12.08 -11.67 -2.83
C PHE A 401 10.64 -12.11 -3.05
N ALA A 402 9.93 -11.53 -4.03
CA ALA A 402 8.56 -11.91 -4.37
C ALA A 402 8.44 -13.40 -4.71
N LYS A 403 9.44 -13.94 -5.44
CA LYS A 403 9.55 -15.36 -5.77
C LYS A 403 9.81 -16.20 -4.52
N ALA A 404 10.76 -15.80 -3.68
CA ALA A 404 11.15 -16.54 -2.47
C ALA A 404 9.98 -16.71 -1.50
N ILE A 405 9.14 -15.67 -1.33
CA ILE A 405 7.95 -15.73 -0.45
C ILE A 405 6.69 -16.19 -1.17
N LYS A 406 6.74 -16.58 -2.43
CA LYS A 406 5.58 -17.01 -3.24
C LYS A 406 4.44 -15.98 -3.25
N ALA A 407 4.75 -14.71 -3.38
CA ALA A 407 3.74 -13.66 -3.39
C ALA A 407 2.68 -13.91 -4.47
N LYS A 408 1.41 -13.57 -4.18
CA LYS A 408 0.31 -13.70 -5.15
C LYS A 408 0.18 -12.43 -6.00
N ARG A 409 0.39 -11.25 -5.41
CA ARG A 409 0.38 -9.94 -6.06
C ARG A 409 1.55 -9.11 -5.56
N VAL A 410 2.17 -8.33 -6.45
CA VAL A 410 3.29 -7.44 -6.12
C VAL A 410 3.01 -6.04 -6.63
N ILE A 411 3.10 -5.07 -5.75
CA ILE A 411 3.07 -3.65 -6.10
C ILE A 411 4.38 -3.03 -5.65
N ILE A 412 5.01 -2.31 -6.57
CA ILE A 412 6.24 -1.58 -6.28
C ILE A 412 5.96 -0.09 -6.08
N ASN A 413 6.72 0.50 -5.16
CA ASN A 413 6.58 1.90 -4.82
C ASN A 413 7.96 2.54 -4.53
N HIS A 414 7.97 3.75 -3.95
CA HIS A 414 9.17 4.45 -3.48
C HIS A 414 10.17 4.72 -4.60
N PHE A 415 9.70 5.33 -5.69
CA PHE A 415 10.51 5.57 -6.87
C PHE A 415 11.40 6.82 -6.74
N SER A 416 12.62 6.73 -7.25
CA SER A 416 13.48 7.90 -7.42
C SER A 416 12.78 8.99 -8.23
N ALA A 417 13.09 10.27 -7.95
CA ALA A 417 12.56 11.43 -8.65
C ALA A 417 12.77 11.41 -10.18
N MET A 418 13.66 10.56 -10.69
CA MET A 418 13.83 10.34 -12.14
C MET A 418 12.68 9.54 -12.79
N PHE A 419 11.79 8.95 -12.00
CA PHE A 419 10.63 8.19 -12.48
C PHE A 419 9.32 8.95 -12.16
N PRO A 420 8.90 9.93 -12.99
CA PRO A 420 7.65 10.63 -12.80
C PRO A 420 6.45 9.69 -12.94
N ALA A 421 5.35 9.99 -12.25
CA ALA A 421 4.16 9.16 -12.33
C ALA A 421 3.44 9.36 -13.66
N PRO A 422 2.98 8.27 -14.32
CA PRO A 422 2.04 8.37 -15.42
C PRO A 422 0.66 8.77 -14.90
N HIS A 423 -0.12 9.44 -15.76
CA HIS A 423 -1.48 9.87 -15.44
C HIS A 423 -2.50 8.84 -15.97
N TYR A 424 -3.15 8.14 -15.08
CA TYR A 424 -4.23 7.20 -15.38
C TYR A 424 -5.52 7.59 -14.65
N ALA A 425 -6.65 7.14 -15.16
CA ALA A 425 -7.88 7.17 -14.39
C ALA A 425 -7.75 6.26 -13.15
N ASN A 426 -8.25 6.75 -12.02
CA ASN A 426 -7.93 6.19 -10.69
C ASN A 426 -8.49 4.80 -10.41
N SER A 427 -9.56 4.42 -11.08
CA SER A 427 -10.38 3.27 -10.71
C SER A 427 -9.93 1.94 -11.34
N GLN A 428 -8.83 1.94 -12.12
CA GLN A 428 -8.41 0.73 -12.83
C GLN A 428 -7.14 0.15 -12.22
N PRO A 429 -7.16 -1.06 -11.67
CA PRO A 429 -5.97 -1.76 -11.18
C PRO A 429 -4.98 -2.07 -12.31
N PHE A 430 -5.49 -2.44 -13.49
CA PHE A 430 -4.73 -2.67 -14.72
C PHE A 430 -5.21 -1.71 -15.81
N PRO A 431 -4.81 -0.43 -15.77
CA PRO A 431 -5.21 0.50 -16.81
C PRO A 431 -4.55 0.11 -18.14
N SER A 432 -5.29 0.18 -19.23
CA SER A 432 -4.70 0.03 -20.56
C SER A 432 -3.55 1.01 -20.74
N ILE A 433 -2.43 0.55 -21.31
CA ILE A 433 -1.27 1.41 -21.60
C ILE A 433 -1.63 2.54 -22.56
N LEU A 434 -2.66 2.35 -23.36
CA LEU A 434 -3.18 3.29 -24.35
C LEU A 434 -4.36 4.13 -23.83
N SER A 435 -4.78 3.96 -22.59
CA SER A 435 -5.88 4.73 -22.02
C SER A 435 -5.63 6.22 -22.08
N PRO A 436 -6.66 7.04 -22.32
CA PRO A 436 -6.54 8.50 -22.30
C PRO A 436 -5.97 9.01 -21.00
N ILE A 437 -5.25 10.12 -21.06
CA ILE A 437 -4.69 10.78 -19.88
C ILE A 437 -5.82 11.47 -19.14
N SER A 438 -5.91 11.22 -17.82
CA SER A 438 -6.56 12.15 -16.90
C SER A 438 -5.46 12.88 -16.14
N PRO A 439 -5.27 14.17 -16.34
CA PRO A 439 -4.24 14.94 -15.67
C PRO A 439 -4.49 15.12 -14.17
N HIS A 440 -5.74 15.03 -13.75
CA HIS A 440 -6.09 14.84 -12.36
C HIS A 440 -6.54 13.42 -12.13
N PRO A 441 -5.79 12.64 -11.34
CA PRO A 441 -6.24 11.31 -10.91
C PRO A 441 -7.55 11.38 -10.10
N TYR A 442 -8.04 12.56 -9.71
CA TYR A 442 -9.25 12.77 -8.93
C TYR A 442 -10.13 13.89 -9.44
N PRO A 443 -11.44 13.71 -9.36
CA PRO A 443 -12.29 14.83 -9.08
C PRO A 443 -11.93 15.35 -7.67
N THR A 444 -11.11 16.38 -7.60
CA THR A 444 -10.91 17.08 -6.34
C THR A 444 -12.19 17.88 -6.05
N PRO A 445 -12.60 18.02 -4.78
CA PRO A 445 -13.71 18.91 -4.43
C PRO A 445 -13.48 20.37 -4.89
N PHE A 446 -12.25 20.73 -5.23
CA PHE A 446 -11.87 22.05 -5.77
C PHE A 446 -12.12 22.19 -7.28
N THR A 447 -12.45 21.12 -8.00
CA THR A 447 -12.86 21.19 -9.40
C THR A 447 -14.34 21.51 -9.57
N THR A 448 -15.09 21.69 -8.48
CA THR A 448 -16.47 22.09 -8.57
C THR A 448 -16.56 23.55 -8.99
N THR A 449 -17.46 23.84 -9.91
CA THR A 449 -17.80 25.18 -10.42
C THR A 449 -18.13 26.21 -9.35
N ALA A 450 -18.38 25.80 -8.10
CA ALA A 450 -18.68 26.68 -6.97
C ALA A 450 -17.53 27.63 -6.57
N HIS A 451 -16.29 27.34 -6.98
CA HIS A 451 -15.11 28.17 -6.65
C HIS A 451 -14.44 28.80 -7.87
N GLY A 452 -15.09 28.78 -9.03
CA GLY A 452 -14.52 29.39 -10.24
C GLY A 452 -13.29 28.67 -10.81
N PHE A 453 -12.90 27.54 -10.25
CA PHE A 453 -11.92 26.64 -10.84
C PHE A 453 -12.58 25.90 -11.99
N LYS A 454 -12.11 26.14 -13.20
CA LYS A 454 -12.39 25.21 -14.30
C LYS A 454 -11.84 23.85 -13.89
N PRO A 455 -12.55 22.74 -14.22
CA PRO A 455 -11.99 21.41 -14.05
C PRO A 455 -10.61 21.46 -14.67
N TYR A 456 -9.61 21.20 -13.87
CA TYR A 456 -8.20 21.48 -14.22
C TYR A 456 -7.81 20.72 -15.47
N VAL A 457 -8.63 19.71 -15.81
CA VAL A 457 -8.36 18.93 -16.96
C VAL A 457 -9.54 18.16 -17.47
N GLU A 458 -9.81 18.37 -18.71
CA GLU A 458 -10.57 17.44 -19.53
C GLU A 458 -9.71 16.22 -19.88
N PRO A 459 -10.32 15.04 -20.07
CA PRO A 459 -9.61 13.88 -20.57
C PRO A 459 -8.85 14.26 -21.85
N HIS A 460 -7.55 14.15 -21.83
CA HIS A 460 -6.71 14.44 -22.97
C HIS A 460 -6.46 13.17 -23.76
N ASP A 461 -6.25 13.33 -25.04
CA ASP A 461 -5.64 12.30 -25.84
C ASP A 461 -4.24 11.96 -25.31
N LEU A 462 -3.90 10.68 -25.37
CA LEU A 462 -2.58 10.21 -24.99
C LEU A 462 -1.49 10.96 -25.79
N THR A 463 -0.53 11.56 -25.09
CA THR A 463 0.64 12.19 -25.71
C THR A 463 1.82 11.20 -25.78
N LYS A 464 2.80 11.49 -26.66
CA LYS A 464 4.00 10.66 -26.75
C LYS A 464 4.83 10.66 -25.46
N GLY A 465 4.88 11.77 -24.73
CA GLY A 465 5.60 11.88 -23.46
C GLY A 465 4.95 11.04 -22.39
N GLU A 466 3.64 11.06 -22.30
CA GLU A 466 2.89 10.25 -21.35
C GLU A 466 3.01 8.75 -21.69
N LEU A 467 2.89 8.36 -22.96
CA LEU A 467 3.11 6.98 -23.37
C LEU A 467 4.53 6.51 -22.98
N HIS A 468 5.54 7.34 -23.24
CA HIS A 468 6.91 7.03 -22.87
C HIS A 468 7.09 6.87 -21.35
N THR A 469 6.47 7.73 -20.55
CA THR A 469 6.46 7.61 -19.08
C THR A 469 5.86 6.28 -18.63
N ARG A 470 4.73 5.87 -19.22
CA ARG A 470 4.10 4.57 -18.94
C ARG A 470 5.00 3.39 -19.30
N LEU A 471 5.66 3.44 -20.47
CA LEU A 471 6.59 2.40 -20.90
C LEU A 471 7.81 2.28 -20.00
N ILE A 472 8.33 3.38 -19.48
CA ILE A 472 9.45 3.35 -18.53
C ILE A 472 9.04 2.69 -17.22
N MET A 473 7.90 3.06 -16.65
CA MET A 473 7.40 2.44 -15.42
C MET A 473 7.07 0.97 -15.63
N GLN A 474 6.48 0.64 -16.77
CA GLN A 474 6.21 -0.74 -17.15
C GLN A 474 7.50 -1.55 -17.30
N SER A 475 8.56 -0.97 -17.87
CA SER A 475 9.85 -1.65 -18.02
C SER A 475 10.51 -2.01 -16.67
N LEU A 476 10.28 -1.23 -15.61
CA LEU A 476 10.68 -1.65 -14.25
C LEU A 476 9.88 -2.85 -13.77
N ALA A 477 8.56 -2.80 -13.96
CA ALA A 477 7.65 -3.86 -13.54
C ALA A 477 7.88 -5.17 -14.32
N ASP A 478 8.16 -5.09 -15.62
CA ASP A 478 8.44 -6.26 -16.46
C ASP A 478 9.69 -7.00 -15.99
N GLN A 479 10.75 -6.28 -15.64
CA GLN A 479 11.98 -6.91 -15.10
C GLN A 479 11.69 -7.70 -13.81
N ILE A 480 10.82 -7.20 -12.95
CA ILE A 480 10.38 -7.90 -11.74
C ILE A 480 9.55 -9.14 -12.12
N THR A 481 8.60 -8.94 -13.01
CA THR A 481 7.67 -9.99 -13.49
C THR A 481 8.44 -11.17 -14.10
N ASP A 482 9.46 -10.89 -14.91
CA ASP A 482 10.28 -11.91 -15.56
C ASP A 482 11.05 -12.74 -14.53
N ILE A 483 11.64 -12.10 -13.52
CA ILE A 483 12.39 -12.79 -12.44
C ILE A 483 11.43 -13.61 -11.58
N TRP A 484 10.29 -13.06 -11.22
CA TRP A 484 9.29 -13.69 -10.37
C TRP A 484 8.67 -14.93 -10.99
N ASN A 485 8.51 -14.98 -12.32
CA ASN A 485 7.93 -16.09 -13.08
C ASN A 485 8.98 -17.08 -13.65
N THR A 486 10.26 -17.03 -13.27
CA THR A 486 11.33 -17.86 -13.89
C THR A 486 11.19 -19.36 -13.72
N ASP A 487 10.38 -19.87 -12.81
CA ASP A 487 10.30 -21.33 -12.55
C ASP A 487 9.43 -22.10 -13.55
N GLY A 488 8.85 -21.43 -14.55
CA GLY A 488 8.31 -22.04 -15.78
C GLY A 488 7.16 -23.06 -15.66
N ASN A 489 6.83 -23.49 -14.45
CA ASN A 489 5.84 -24.54 -14.18
C ASN A 489 4.46 -24.00 -13.77
N ASP A 490 4.35 -22.71 -13.48
CA ASP A 490 3.10 -22.10 -13.06
C ASP A 490 2.31 -21.63 -14.27
N GLN A 491 1.17 -22.27 -14.52
CA GLN A 491 0.16 -21.79 -15.47
C GLN A 491 -0.44 -20.43 -15.06
N ILE A 492 -0.11 -19.95 -13.83
CA ILE A 492 -0.65 -18.71 -13.27
C ILE A 492 0.12 -17.52 -13.81
N GLN A 493 -0.55 -16.65 -14.52
CA GLN A 493 0.01 -15.37 -14.96
C GLN A 493 0.11 -14.40 -13.79
N ARG A 494 1.33 -13.93 -13.50
CA ARG A 494 1.61 -12.92 -12.48
C ARG A 494 2.20 -11.68 -13.15
N MET A 495 1.94 -10.51 -12.57
CA MET A 495 2.49 -9.25 -13.05
C MET A 495 2.72 -8.29 -11.89
N ALA A 496 3.93 -7.73 -11.81
CA ALA A 496 4.22 -6.64 -10.89
C ALA A 496 3.59 -5.34 -11.40
N ILE A 497 3.08 -4.52 -10.48
CA ILE A 497 2.39 -3.27 -10.78
C ILE A 497 3.19 -2.10 -10.22
N PRO A 498 3.60 -1.11 -11.03
CA PRO A 498 4.20 0.11 -10.53
C PRO A 498 3.11 1.03 -9.96
N SER A 499 3.26 1.41 -8.69
CA SER A 499 2.30 2.31 -8.04
C SER A 499 2.41 3.73 -8.58
N ARG A 500 1.35 4.48 -8.37
CA ARG A 500 1.29 5.93 -8.54
C ARG A 500 0.48 6.55 -7.42
N ASP A 501 0.70 7.83 -7.19
CA ASP A 501 -0.08 8.54 -6.20
C ASP A 501 -1.57 8.37 -6.52
N PHE A 502 -2.32 8.06 -5.45
CA PHE A 502 -3.73 7.85 -5.49
C PHE A 502 -4.21 6.55 -6.15
N MET A 503 -3.36 5.70 -6.59
CA MET A 503 -3.77 4.37 -7.02
C MET A 503 -4.44 3.63 -5.86
N THR A 504 -5.68 3.21 -6.06
CA THR A 504 -6.43 2.38 -5.10
C THR A 504 -6.66 1.00 -5.71
N LEU A 505 -6.29 -0.03 -4.96
CA LEU A 505 -6.47 -1.42 -5.33
C LEU A 505 -7.32 -2.13 -4.29
N ARG A 506 -8.36 -2.81 -4.73
CA ARG A 506 -9.07 -3.77 -3.89
C ARG A 506 -8.26 -5.04 -3.80
N ILE A 507 -8.15 -5.56 -2.60
CA ILE A 507 -7.50 -6.84 -2.35
C ILE A 507 -8.58 -7.91 -2.26
N PRO A 508 -8.72 -8.75 -3.30
CA PRO A 508 -9.70 -9.82 -3.33
C PRO A 508 -9.32 -10.94 -2.34
N SER A 509 -9.80 -12.15 -2.56
CA SER A 509 -9.38 -13.31 -1.79
C SER A 509 -7.86 -13.57 -1.92
N HIS A 510 -7.32 -14.45 -1.12
CA HIS A 510 -5.89 -14.77 -1.12
C HIS A 510 -5.35 -15.14 -2.52
N GLU A 511 -6.04 -16.05 -3.22
CA GLU A 511 -5.62 -16.51 -4.55
C GLU A 511 -6.03 -15.56 -5.68
N LEU A 512 -5.32 -15.66 -6.81
CA LEU A 512 -5.72 -14.97 -8.04
C LEU A 512 -6.95 -15.67 -8.64
N SER A 513 -8.01 -14.91 -8.85
CA SER A 513 -9.20 -15.41 -9.56
C SER A 513 -8.92 -15.63 -11.06
N GLU A 514 -9.72 -16.46 -11.72
CA GLU A 514 -9.65 -16.66 -13.17
C GLU A 514 -9.82 -15.32 -13.92
N SER A 515 -10.74 -14.46 -13.44
CA SER A 515 -10.94 -13.12 -14.01
C SER A 515 -9.68 -12.25 -13.91
N GLU A 516 -9.00 -12.23 -12.76
CA GLU A 516 -7.74 -11.48 -12.61
C GLU A 516 -6.64 -12.03 -13.52
N GLN A 517 -6.56 -13.34 -13.68
CA GLN A 517 -5.58 -13.97 -14.56
C GLN A 517 -5.82 -13.59 -16.02
N GLU A 518 -7.07 -13.55 -16.48
CA GLU A 518 -7.41 -13.15 -17.84
C GLU A 518 -7.16 -11.65 -18.07
N GLU A 519 -7.46 -10.80 -17.09
CA GLU A 519 -7.11 -9.37 -17.13
C GLU A 519 -5.59 -9.15 -17.23
N ILE A 520 -4.80 -9.88 -16.42
CA ILE A 520 -3.34 -9.82 -16.48
C ILE A 520 -2.83 -10.26 -17.85
N LYS A 521 -3.36 -11.36 -18.39
CA LYS A 521 -2.97 -11.88 -19.70
C LYS A 521 -3.26 -10.88 -20.82
N THR A 522 -4.46 -10.32 -20.81
CA THR A 522 -4.88 -9.29 -21.80
C THR A 522 -3.98 -8.08 -21.74
N TYR A 523 -3.73 -7.55 -20.54
CA TYR A 523 -2.86 -6.40 -20.37
C TYR A 523 -1.40 -6.69 -20.76
N ARG A 524 -0.86 -7.88 -20.43
CA ARG A 524 0.50 -8.26 -20.85
C ARG A 524 0.64 -8.35 -22.36
N ASN A 525 -0.35 -8.88 -23.07
CA ASN A 525 -0.35 -8.92 -24.53
C ASN A 525 -0.31 -7.50 -25.14
N GLU A 526 -1.11 -6.58 -24.58
CA GLU A 526 -1.08 -5.17 -24.97
C GLU A 526 0.30 -4.53 -24.74
N VAL A 527 0.82 -4.70 -23.53
CA VAL A 527 2.15 -4.19 -23.13
C VAL A 527 3.24 -4.71 -24.06
N GLU A 528 3.26 -6.02 -24.31
CA GLU A 528 4.25 -6.63 -25.18
C GLU A 528 4.21 -6.04 -26.60
N HIS A 529 3.01 -5.87 -27.16
CA HIS A 529 2.82 -5.27 -28.47
C HIS A 529 3.35 -3.83 -28.52
N VAL A 530 2.94 -2.99 -27.56
CA VAL A 530 3.34 -1.58 -27.52
C VAL A 530 4.83 -1.43 -27.25
N MET A 531 5.38 -2.22 -26.32
CA MET A 531 6.79 -2.19 -25.96
C MET A 531 7.68 -2.66 -27.13
N ARG A 532 7.26 -3.68 -27.86
CA ARG A 532 7.97 -4.17 -29.05
C ARG A 532 8.01 -3.09 -30.12
N SER A 533 6.87 -2.52 -30.47
CA SER A 533 6.80 -1.43 -31.45
C SER A 533 7.65 -0.24 -31.06
N TRP A 534 7.64 0.14 -29.79
CA TRP A 534 8.47 1.23 -29.28
C TRP A 534 9.96 0.93 -29.41
N LYS A 535 10.41 -0.27 -29.00
CA LYS A 535 11.81 -0.69 -29.10
C LYS A 535 12.33 -0.75 -30.52
N GLU A 536 11.53 -1.27 -31.46
CA GLU A 536 11.90 -1.49 -32.86
C GLU A 536 11.78 -0.19 -33.67
N ASN A 537 10.66 0.51 -33.55
CA ASN A 537 10.28 1.61 -34.45
C ASN A 537 10.37 3.01 -33.79
N GLY A 538 10.62 3.07 -32.48
CA GLY A 538 10.65 4.34 -31.73
C GLY A 538 9.28 4.96 -31.50
N GLY A 539 8.20 4.20 -31.63
CA GLY A 539 6.83 4.62 -31.44
C GLY A 539 5.82 3.52 -31.69
N VAL A 540 4.55 3.86 -31.60
CA VAL A 540 3.43 2.94 -31.81
C VAL A 540 2.25 3.65 -32.49
N TRP A 541 1.51 2.93 -33.33
CA TRP A 541 0.25 3.37 -33.90
C TRP A 541 -0.90 3.17 -32.91
N ILE A 542 -1.56 4.28 -32.52
CA ILE A 542 -2.68 4.29 -31.57
C ILE A 542 -3.99 4.43 -32.34
N PRO A 543 -5.00 3.58 -32.09
CA PRO A 543 -6.33 3.74 -32.67
C PRO A 543 -6.97 5.07 -32.25
N LYS A 544 -7.69 5.72 -33.18
CA LYS A 544 -8.58 6.88 -32.95
C LYS A 544 -9.87 6.69 -33.75
N GLU A 545 -10.90 7.47 -33.40
CA GLU A 545 -12.22 7.42 -34.06
C GLU A 545 -12.15 7.43 -35.60
N ASN A 546 -11.21 8.16 -36.18
CA ASN A 546 -11.06 8.33 -37.63
C ASN A 546 -9.75 7.78 -38.20
N GLY A 547 -9.21 6.70 -37.62
CA GLY A 547 -7.97 6.09 -38.07
C GLY A 547 -6.98 5.82 -36.96
N LYS A 548 -5.69 5.98 -37.25
CA LYS A 548 -4.61 5.77 -36.29
C LYS A 548 -3.69 6.98 -36.23
N ILE A 549 -3.14 7.28 -35.06
CA ILE A 549 -2.12 8.30 -34.86
C ILE A 549 -0.80 7.65 -34.45
N TRP A 550 0.29 8.14 -34.99
CA TRP A 550 1.62 7.73 -34.58
C TRP A 550 2.05 8.50 -33.32
N LEU A 551 2.36 7.75 -32.28
CA LEU A 551 2.98 8.30 -31.08
C LEU A 551 4.40 7.74 -30.96
N GLY A 552 5.39 8.56 -31.31
CA GLY A 552 6.79 8.13 -31.29
C GLY A 552 7.76 9.28 -31.24
N VAL A 553 9.02 8.97 -30.93
CA VAL A 553 10.18 9.89 -30.96
C VAL A 553 10.82 9.93 -32.34
N ASP A 554 10.66 8.84 -33.09
CA ASP A 554 11.13 8.73 -34.48
C ASP A 554 9.95 8.89 -35.46
N ASN A 555 10.25 9.08 -36.71
CA ASN A 555 9.24 9.14 -37.76
C ASN A 555 8.53 7.79 -37.90
N PRO A 556 7.24 7.79 -38.25
CA PRO A 556 6.53 6.53 -38.48
C PRO A 556 7.21 5.72 -39.60
N PRO A 557 7.24 4.38 -39.50
CA PRO A 557 7.70 3.53 -40.60
C PRO A 557 6.84 3.78 -41.85
N ILE A 558 7.46 3.73 -43.02
CA ILE A 558 6.84 4.07 -44.34
C ILE A 558 5.65 3.19 -44.68
N ALA A 559 5.53 2.00 -44.09
CA ALA A 559 4.40 1.10 -44.25
C ALA A 559 3.69 0.88 -42.92
N GLU A 560 2.39 1.16 -42.88
CA GLU A 560 1.53 0.63 -41.83
C GLU A 560 1.63 -0.90 -41.86
N PRO A 561 1.88 -1.59 -40.74
CA PRO A 561 1.74 -3.03 -40.73
C PRO A 561 0.29 -3.38 -41.03
N SER A 562 0.04 -3.87 -42.25
CA SER A 562 -1.26 -4.43 -42.61
C SER A 562 -1.52 -5.63 -41.73
N HIS A 563 -2.63 -5.64 -41.04
CA HIS A 563 -3.22 -6.73 -40.25
C HIS A 563 -2.74 -6.87 -38.79
N ILE A 564 -3.33 -6.07 -37.91
CA ILE A 564 -3.72 -6.57 -36.59
C ILE A 564 -5.20 -6.18 -36.43
N ARG A 565 -6.10 -7.13 -36.67
CA ARG A 565 -7.48 -7.03 -36.20
C ARG A 565 -7.42 -7.21 -34.68
N PHE A 566 -7.82 -6.19 -33.93
CA PHE A 566 -8.32 -6.39 -32.59
C PHE A 566 -9.68 -7.07 -32.78
N ASP A 567 -9.76 -8.37 -32.47
CA ASP A 567 -11.05 -9.05 -32.41
C ASP A 567 -11.84 -8.40 -31.27
N GLU A 568 -13.09 -7.99 -31.60
CA GLU A 568 -14.07 -7.35 -30.75
C GLU A 568 -14.45 -8.18 -29.52
#